data_9c093f436b94eeef0977b0d4b82f3df3
#
_entry.id   9c093f436b94eeef0977b0d4b82f3df3
#
_cell.length_a   1.000
_cell.length_b   1.000
_cell.length_c   1.000
_cell.angle_alpha   90.00
_cell.angle_beta   90.00
_cell.angle_gamma   90.00
#
_symmetry.space_group_name_H-M   'P 1'
#
loop_
_entity.id
_entity.type
_entity.pdbx_description
1 polymer ?
#
loop_
_entity_poly.entity_id
_entity_poly.type
_entity_poly.pdbx_seq_one_letter_code
_entity_poly.pdbx_strand_id
1 'polypeptide(L)'
;VRMIAAKPEGRAPVAWFGGGMDLTPYYGFDEDAVHFHQTCKDALSPFGEALHPRFKTWCDDYFCNKHRREQRGVGGIFFDDFSELGMDQSFAMLQSVADSLLTAYMPIVMRRKDTPYGERERDFQLYRRGRYVEFNLVWDRGTHFGLQSGGRTESILLSMPPEVRWSYQRQDEAGSPEERLLSHFLVPKDWV
;
A
#
# COMPACT_ATOMS: atom_id res chain seq x y z
N VAL A 1 -6.81 8.28 0.96
CA VAL A 1 -7.29 9.11 -0.17
C VAL A 1 -7.14 10.59 0.17
N ARG A 2 -6.90 11.41 -0.84
CA ARG A 2 -6.75 12.86 -0.71
C ARG A 2 -7.32 13.59 -1.93
N MET A 3 -7.79 14.81 -1.70
CA MET A 3 -8.16 15.76 -2.73
C MET A 3 -7.46 17.09 -2.45
N ILE A 4 -6.92 17.71 -3.46
CA ILE A 4 -6.40 19.07 -3.42
C ILE A 4 -7.17 19.89 -4.44
N ALA A 5 -7.71 21.02 -4.01
CA ALA A 5 -8.42 21.96 -4.87
C ALA A 5 -7.81 23.36 -4.73
N ALA A 6 -7.66 24.03 -5.86
CA ALA A 6 -7.19 25.42 -5.91
C ALA A 6 -8.11 26.24 -6.82
N LYS A 7 -8.35 27.48 -6.44
CA LYS A 7 -9.07 28.46 -7.26
C LYS A 7 -8.15 29.66 -7.51
N PRO A 8 -7.29 29.58 -8.54
CA PRO A 8 -6.43 30.70 -8.93
C PRO A 8 -7.28 31.90 -9.33
N GLU A 9 -6.81 33.11 -9.01
CA GLU A 9 -7.50 34.33 -9.37
C GLU A 9 -7.66 34.43 -10.90
N GLY A 10 -8.88 34.73 -11.36
CA GLY A 10 -9.20 34.85 -12.79
C GLY A 10 -9.19 33.55 -13.60
N ARG A 11 -9.11 32.37 -12.95
CA ARG A 11 -9.11 31.06 -13.61
C ARG A 11 -10.20 30.15 -13.05
N ALA A 12 -10.55 29.12 -13.81
CA ALA A 12 -11.43 28.07 -13.33
C ALA A 12 -10.79 27.32 -12.15
N PRO A 13 -11.58 26.81 -11.19
CA PRO A 13 -11.10 25.92 -10.15
C PRO A 13 -10.44 24.68 -10.77
N VAL A 14 -9.35 24.23 -10.16
CA VAL A 14 -8.68 22.99 -10.51
C VAL A 14 -8.62 22.08 -9.29
N ALA A 15 -8.75 20.78 -9.51
CA ALA A 15 -8.55 19.79 -8.46
C ALA A 15 -7.80 18.61 -9.00
N TRP A 16 -7.06 17.97 -8.12
CA TRP A 16 -6.41 16.69 -8.38
C TRP A 16 -6.55 15.79 -7.17
N PHE A 17 -6.53 14.51 -7.44
CA PHE A 17 -6.86 13.46 -6.50
C PHE A 17 -5.69 12.50 -6.36
N GLY A 18 -5.51 11.98 -5.16
CA GLY A 18 -4.51 10.97 -4.89
C GLY A 18 -5.01 10.01 -3.82
N GLY A 19 -4.49 8.82 -3.87
CA GLY A 19 -4.84 7.79 -2.91
C GLY A 19 -4.21 6.46 -3.23
N GLY A 20 -4.56 5.50 -2.43
CA GLY A 20 -4.14 4.13 -2.61
C GLY A 20 -4.75 3.25 -1.55
N MET A 21 -4.71 1.98 -1.83
CA MET A 21 -5.09 0.91 -0.93
C MET A 21 -4.17 -0.27 -1.25
N ASP A 22 -3.26 -0.59 -0.32
CA ASP A 22 -2.27 -1.63 -0.52
C ASP A 22 -2.13 -2.52 0.73
N LEU A 23 -1.85 -3.79 0.52
CA LEU A 23 -1.78 -4.81 1.56
C LEU A 23 -0.33 -5.24 1.81
N THR A 24 0.10 -5.20 3.08
CA THR A 24 1.44 -5.61 3.50
C THR A 24 1.36 -6.73 4.54
N PRO A 25 1.19 -7.99 4.13
CA PRO A 25 1.18 -9.12 5.05
C PRO A 25 2.59 -9.47 5.53
N TYR A 26 2.68 -10.03 6.74
CA TYR A 26 3.92 -10.66 7.23
C TYR A 26 3.98 -12.13 6.85
N TYR A 27 2.84 -12.77 6.70
CA TYR A 27 2.66 -14.11 6.14
C TYR A 27 1.60 -14.03 5.05
N GLY A 28 1.92 -14.55 3.87
CA GLY A 28 1.07 -14.42 2.70
C GLY A 28 0.06 -15.57 2.57
N PHE A 29 -1.16 -15.21 2.14
CA PHE A 29 -2.22 -16.14 1.79
C PHE A 29 -2.78 -15.73 0.43
N ASP A 30 -2.80 -16.65 -0.54
CA ASP A 30 -3.23 -16.34 -1.92
C ASP A 30 -4.67 -15.83 -1.95
N GLU A 31 -5.57 -16.44 -1.19
CA GLU A 31 -6.98 -16.02 -1.11
C GLU A 31 -7.16 -14.58 -0.60
N ASP A 32 -6.28 -14.14 0.31
CA ASP A 32 -6.33 -12.77 0.85
C ASP A 32 -5.83 -11.76 -0.17
N ALA A 33 -4.76 -12.09 -0.89
CA ALA A 33 -4.23 -11.26 -1.95
C ALA A 33 -5.24 -11.12 -3.11
N VAL A 34 -5.82 -12.24 -3.57
CA VAL A 34 -6.87 -12.24 -4.60
C VAL A 34 -8.07 -11.42 -4.16
N HIS A 35 -8.60 -11.65 -2.96
CA HIS A 35 -9.74 -10.91 -2.44
C HIS A 35 -9.47 -9.40 -2.39
N PHE A 36 -8.29 -9.01 -1.90
CA PHE A 36 -7.93 -7.59 -1.78
C PHE A 36 -7.84 -6.92 -3.15
N HIS A 37 -7.14 -7.55 -4.11
CA HIS A 37 -6.99 -7.02 -5.46
C HIS A 37 -8.32 -7.01 -6.23
N GLN A 38 -9.18 -8.03 -6.05
CA GLN A 38 -10.51 -8.04 -6.65
C GLN A 38 -11.35 -6.86 -6.14
N THR A 39 -11.33 -6.60 -4.83
CA THR A 39 -12.04 -5.44 -4.26
C THR A 39 -11.50 -4.12 -4.80
N CYS A 40 -10.18 -3.99 -4.99
CA CYS A 40 -9.58 -2.82 -5.63
C CYS A 40 -10.08 -2.64 -7.07
N LYS A 41 -10.14 -3.72 -7.83
CA LYS A 41 -10.62 -3.74 -9.22
C LYS A 41 -12.09 -3.35 -9.31
N ASP A 42 -12.92 -3.95 -8.45
CA ASP A 42 -14.35 -3.66 -8.40
C ASP A 42 -14.66 -2.20 -8.05
N ALA A 43 -13.87 -1.61 -7.14
CA ALA A 43 -13.99 -0.20 -6.76
C ALA A 43 -13.68 0.76 -7.92
N LEU A 44 -12.83 0.37 -8.88
CA LEU A 44 -12.41 1.19 -10.00
C LEU A 44 -13.20 0.93 -11.29
N SER A 45 -13.77 -0.27 -11.45
CA SER A 45 -14.46 -0.70 -12.67
C SER A 45 -15.55 0.25 -13.17
N PRO A 46 -16.36 0.90 -12.31
CA PRO A 46 -17.37 1.87 -12.78
C PRO A 46 -16.80 3.11 -13.46
N PHE A 47 -15.52 3.39 -13.26
CA PHE A 47 -14.83 4.59 -13.74
C PHE A 47 -13.94 4.31 -14.97
N GLY A 48 -13.68 3.05 -15.28
CA GLY A 48 -12.93 2.61 -16.44
C GLY A 48 -12.07 1.38 -16.16
N GLU A 49 -12.19 0.38 -17.02
CA GLU A 49 -11.47 -0.90 -16.85
C GLU A 49 -9.95 -0.78 -16.87
N ALA A 50 -9.41 0.23 -17.58
CA ALA A 50 -7.98 0.49 -17.66
C ALA A 50 -7.36 1.09 -16.37
N LEU A 51 -8.19 1.57 -15.43
CA LEU A 51 -7.69 2.23 -14.22
C LEU A 51 -7.05 1.24 -13.25
N HIS A 52 -7.65 0.07 -13.04
CA HIS A 52 -7.10 -0.92 -12.14
C HIS A 52 -5.70 -1.40 -12.55
N PRO A 53 -5.44 -1.90 -13.78
CA PRO A 53 -4.09 -2.35 -14.16
C PRO A 53 -3.07 -1.20 -14.12
N ARG A 54 -3.47 0.02 -14.48
CA ARG A 54 -2.61 1.20 -14.41
C ARG A 54 -2.22 1.54 -12.96
N PHE A 55 -3.18 1.61 -12.05
CA PHE A 55 -2.93 1.97 -10.67
C PHE A 55 -2.26 0.85 -9.87
N LYS A 56 -2.49 -0.40 -10.27
CA LYS A 56 -1.78 -1.57 -9.75
C LYS A 56 -0.29 -1.51 -10.11
N THR A 57 0.03 -1.28 -11.37
CA THR A 57 1.42 -1.10 -11.82
C THR A 57 2.09 0.06 -11.09
N TRP A 58 1.40 1.17 -10.96
CA TRP A 58 1.93 2.33 -10.22
C TRP A 58 2.18 2.01 -8.74
N CYS A 59 1.29 1.24 -8.10
CA CYS A 59 1.46 0.77 -6.74
C CYS A 59 2.73 -0.08 -6.59
N ASP A 60 2.94 -1.04 -7.49
CA ASP A 60 4.13 -1.91 -7.48
C ASP A 60 5.43 -1.10 -7.65
N ASP A 61 5.45 -0.16 -8.58
CA ASP A 61 6.62 0.69 -8.83
C ASP A 61 6.93 1.62 -7.65
N TYR A 62 5.87 2.19 -7.04
CA TYR A 62 6.03 3.14 -5.96
C TYR A 62 6.48 2.47 -4.66
N PHE A 63 5.83 1.37 -4.26
CA PHE A 63 6.09 0.70 -2.97
C PHE A 63 7.21 -0.34 -3.03
N CYS A 64 8.19 -0.13 -3.87
CA CYS A 64 9.39 -0.96 -3.97
C CYS A 64 10.55 -0.38 -3.15
N ASN A 65 11.13 -1.19 -2.27
CA ASN A 65 12.41 -0.92 -1.61
C ASN A 65 13.55 -1.12 -2.63
N LYS A 66 13.84 -0.10 -3.44
CA LYS A 66 14.75 -0.19 -4.59
C LYS A 66 16.16 -0.68 -4.23
N HIS A 67 16.69 -0.26 -3.07
CA HIS A 67 18.00 -0.68 -2.57
C HIS A 67 18.07 -2.16 -2.18
N ARG A 68 16.89 -2.81 -1.99
CA ARG A 68 16.76 -4.24 -1.73
C ARG A 68 16.23 -5.03 -2.91
N ARG A 69 15.69 -4.35 -3.94
CA ARG A 69 14.94 -4.94 -5.05
C ARG A 69 13.78 -5.81 -4.54
N GLU A 70 13.06 -5.32 -3.56
CA GLU A 70 12.03 -6.05 -2.82
C GLU A 70 10.77 -5.19 -2.69
N GLN A 71 9.63 -5.78 -2.98
CA GLN A 71 8.35 -5.12 -2.75
C GLN A 71 8.06 -4.98 -1.26
N ARG A 72 7.40 -3.88 -0.87
CA ARG A 72 6.98 -3.66 0.52
C ARG A 72 5.87 -4.64 0.94
N GLY A 73 4.94 -4.94 0.05
CA GLY A 73 3.79 -5.83 0.27
C GLY A 73 3.32 -6.48 -1.02
N VAL A 74 2.13 -7.06 -1.00
CA VAL A 74 1.49 -7.69 -2.17
C VAL A 74 0.90 -6.66 -3.13
N GLY A 75 0.97 -5.37 -2.79
CA GLY A 75 0.43 -4.28 -3.59
C GLY A 75 -1.06 -4.06 -3.39
N GLY A 76 -1.67 -3.53 -4.39
CA GLY A 76 -3.04 -3.05 -4.45
C GLY A 76 -3.14 -1.99 -5.53
N ILE A 77 -3.61 -0.79 -5.20
CA ILE A 77 -3.70 0.34 -6.11
C ILE A 77 -3.06 1.60 -5.51
N PHE A 78 -2.46 2.41 -6.38
CA PHE A 78 -1.94 3.73 -6.01
C PHE A 78 -2.11 4.70 -7.17
N PHE A 79 -2.54 5.94 -6.87
CA PHE A 79 -2.65 7.03 -7.83
C PHE A 79 -2.34 8.37 -7.16
N ASP A 80 -1.80 9.29 -7.94
CA ASP A 80 -1.43 10.61 -7.48
C ASP A 80 -1.65 11.62 -8.60
N ASP A 81 -1.93 12.88 -8.22
CA ASP A 81 -2.18 13.99 -9.14
C ASP A 81 -3.18 13.66 -10.28
N PHE A 82 -4.16 12.82 -9.98
CA PHE A 82 -5.15 12.33 -10.94
C PHE A 82 -6.29 13.33 -11.12
N SER A 83 -6.61 13.69 -12.37
CA SER A 83 -7.70 14.61 -12.72
C SER A 83 -8.36 14.29 -14.07
N GLU A 84 -8.00 13.16 -14.68
CA GLU A 84 -8.34 12.82 -16.06
C GLU A 84 -9.85 12.63 -16.31
N LEU A 85 -10.61 12.23 -15.28
CA LEU A 85 -12.06 12.03 -15.38
C LEU A 85 -12.87 13.33 -15.12
N GLY A 86 -12.18 14.45 -14.86
CA GLY A 86 -12.82 15.68 -14.40
C GLY A 86 -13.19 15.63 -12.90
N MET A 87 -13.72 16.73 -12.37
CA MET A 87 -13.93 16.91 -10.92
C MET A 87 -14.88 15.86 -10.35
N ASP A 88 -16.08 15.75 -10.89
CA ASP A 88 -17.16 14.94 -10.29
C ASP A 88 -16.86 13.45 -10.35
N GLN A 89 -16.38 12.97 -11.51
CA GLN A 89 -16.05 11.55 -11.70
C GLN A 89 -14.81 11.15 -10.91
N SER A 90 -13.78 12.00 -10.84
CA SER A 90 -12.60 11.72 -10.04
C SER A 90 -12.92 11.71 -8.55
N PHE A 91 -13.83 12.59 -8.09
CA PHE A 91 -14.29 12.59 -6.71
C PHE A 91 -15.12 11.34 -6.39
N ALA A 92 -16.04 10.95 -7.27
CA ALA A 92 -16.82 9.71 -7.10
C ALA A 92 -15.91 8.47 -7.07
N MET A 93 -14.88 8.40 -7.91
CA MET A 93 -13.87 7.34 -7.88
C MET A 93 -13.12 7.32 -6.53
N LEU A 94 -12.71 8.48 -6.04
CA LEU A 94 -12.05 8.61 -4.74
C LEU A 94 -12.92 8.08 -3.60
N GLN A 95 -14.22 8.39 -3.61
CA GLN A 95 -15.19 7.88 -2.63
C GLN A 95 -15.32 6.35 -2.74
N SER A 96 -15.48 5.82 -3.95
CA SER A 96 -15.58 4.37 -4.18
C SER A 96 -14.36 3.62 -3.61
N VAL A 97 -13.15 4.12 -3.86
CA VAL A 97 -11.93 3.54 -3.29
C VAL A 97 -11.91 3.64 -1.76
N ALA A 98 -12.31 4.78 -1.19
CA ALA A 98 -12.34 4.94 0.26
C ALA A 98 -13.35 4.00 0.94
N ASP A 99 -14.56 3.89 0.38
CA ASP A 99 -15.63 3.07 0.93
C ASP A 99 -15.34 1.56 0.82
N SER A 100 -14.54 1.15 -0.17
CA SER A 100 -14.16 -0.24 -0.36
C SER A 100 -13.15 -0.78 0.67
N LEU A 101 -12.49 0.09 1.46
CA LEU A 101 -11.42 -0.32 2.39
C LEU A 101 -11.88 -1.38 3.40
N LEU A 102 -13.04 -1.18 4.02
CA LEU A 102 -13.54 -2.15 4.99
C LEU A 102 -13.93 -3.47 4.33
N THR A 103 -14.49 -3.43 3.14
CA THR A 103 -14.81 -4.63 2.35
C THR A 103 -13.56 -5.40 1.95
N ALA A 104 -12.47 -4.69 1.60
CA ALA A 104 -11.20 -5.30 1.27
C ALA A 104 -10.49 -5.92 2.48
N TYR A 105 -10.49 -5.24 3.63
CA TYR A 105 -9.61 -5.60 4.74
C TYR A 105 -10.28 -6.42 5.85
N MET A 106 -11.54 -6.11 6.22
CA MET A 106 -12.21 -6.78 7.34
C MET A 106 -12.36 -8.30 7.15
N PRO A 107 -12.71 -8.84 5.96
CA PRO A 107 -12.75 -10.28 5.77
C PRO A 107 -11.40 -10.96 6.01
N ILE A 108 -10.28 -10.31 5.63
CA ILE A 108 -8.92 -10.81 5.90
C ILE A 108 -8.67 -10.85 7.41
N VAL A 109 -8.98 -9.77 8.13
CA VAL A 109 -8.84 -9.72 9.60
C VAL A 109 -9.65 -10.84 10.26
N MET A 110 -10.90 -11.03 9.86
CA MET A 110 -11.77 -12.06 10.43
C MET A 110 -11.27 -13.48 10.18
N ARG A 111 -10.65 -13.74 9.03
CA ARG A 111 -10.01 -15.03 8.72
C ARG A 111 -8.73 -15.27 9.52
N ARG A 112 -7.96 -14.20 9.82
CA ARG A 112 -6.58 -14.34 10.33
C ARG A 112 -6.40 -13.99 11.80
N LYS A 113 -7.31 -13.26 12.44
CA LYS A 113 -7.17 -12.77 13.82
C LYS A 113 -6.92 -13.87 14.87
N ASP A 114 -7.41 -15.07 14.63
CA ASP A 114 -7.28 -16.22 15.54
C ASP A 114 -6.18 -17.21 15.09
N THR A 115 -5.36 -16.85 14.07
CA THR A 115 -4.24 -17.67 13.63
C THR A 115 -3.19 -17.75 14.73
N PRO A 116 -2.81 -18.95 15.21
CA PRO A 116 -1.78 -19.10 16.22
C PRO A 116 -0.44 -18.54 15.73
N TYR A 117 0.30 -17.90 16.62
CA TYR A 117 1.66 -17.43 16.37
C TYR A 117 2.52 -17.57 17.62
N GLY A 118 3.84 -17.66 17.43
CA GLY A 118 4.81 -17.74 18.50
C GLY A 118 5.98 -16.75 18.31
N GLU A 119 7.08 -17.04 18.95
CA GLU A 119 8.30 -16.21 18.88
C GLU A 119 8.86 -16.12 17.47
N ARG A 120 8.79 -17.20 16.68
CA ARG A 120 9.24 -17.23 15.29
C ARG A 120 8.49 -16.22 14.41
N GLU A 121 7.17 -16.26 14.45
CA GLU A 121 6.31 -15.37 13.70
C GLU A 121 6.45 -13.92 14.16
N ARG A 122 6.59 -13.72 15.48
CA ARG A 122 6.83 -12.39 16.04
C ARG A 122 8.17 -11.83 15.61
N ASP A 123 9.23 -12.63 15.61
CA ASP A 123 10.56 -12.22 15.13
C ASP A 123 10.54 -11.82 13.66
N PHE A 124 9.89 -12.63 12.82
CA PHE A 124 9.74 -12.33 11.40
C PHE A 124 8.89 -11.07 11.17
N GLN A 125 7.82 -10.88 11.91
CA GLN A 125 7.02 -9.66 11.86
C GLN A 125 7.88 -8.42 12.16
N LEU A 126 8.69 -8.44 13.20
CA LEU A 126 9.59 -7.33 13.56
C LEU A 126 10.61 -7.06 12.45
N TYR A 127 11.15 -8.11 11.85
CA TYR A 127 12.05 -8.02 10.71
C TYR A 127 11.36 -7.38 9.49
N ARG A 128 10.14 -7.79 9.16
CA ARG A 128 9.36 -7.21 8.06
C ARG A 128 8.94 -5.76 8.34
N ARG A 129 8.66 -5.42 9.58
CA ARG A 129 8.43 -4.03 9.99
C ARG A 129 9.65 -3.14 9.74
N GLY A 130 10.86 -3.67 9.84
CA GLY A 130 12.07 -2.97 9.42
C GLY A 130 12.04 -2.57 7.94
N ARG A 131 11.51 -3.40 7.04
CA ARG A 131 11.33 -3.07 5.60
C ARG A 131 10.33 -1.94 5.38
N TYR A 132 9.26 -1.91 6.16
CA TYR A 132 8.30 -0.81 6.15
C TYR A 132 8.94 0.51 6.57
N VAL A 133 9.74 0.51 7.63
CA VAL A 133 10.49 1.70 8.10
C VAL A 133 11.49 2.16 7.05
N GLU A 134 12.24 1.24 6.44
CA GLU A 134 13.16 1.59 5.34
C GLU A 134 12.46 2.30 4.20
N PHE A 135 11.30 1.79 3.75
CA PHE A 135 10.54 2.45 2.69
C PHE A 135 10.13 3.86 3.10
N ASN A 136 9.50 4.02 4.25
CA ASN A 136 8.97 5.32 4.68
C ASN A 136 10.06 6.37 4.90
N LEU A 137 11.22 5.99 5.44
CA LEU A 137 12.30 6.94 5.71
C LEU A 137 13.17 7.23 4.48
N VAL A 138 13.30 6.28 3.55
CA VAL A 138 14.24 6.40 2.42
C VAL A 138 13.53 6.77 1.12
N TRP A 139 12.31 6.30 0.89
CA TRP A 139 11.64 6.37 -0.41
C TRP A 139 10.31 7.10 -0.41
N ASP A 140 9.61 7.18 0.74
CA ASP A 140 8.27 7.76 0.76
C ASP A 140 8.31 9.28 0.57
N ARG A 141 7.77 9.74 -0.57
CA ARG A 141 7.71 11.17 -0.90
C ARG A 141 6.89 11.97 0.10
N GLY A 142 5.83 11.36 0.66
CA GLY A 142 4.98 12.00 1.66
C GLY A 142 5.73 12.28 2.96
N THR A 143 6.51 11.33 3.45
CA THR A 143 7.38 11.49 4.62
C THR A 143 8.43 12.58 4.38
N HIS A 144 9.12 12.52 3.24
CA HIS A 144 10.13 13.54 2.89
C HIS A 144 9.53 14.93 2.79
N PHE A 145 8.40 15.08 2.11
CA PHE A 145 7.70 16.37 2.01
C PHE A 145 7.30 16.89 3.39
N GLY A 146 6.71 16.05 4.23
CA GLY A 146 6.31 16.43 5.59
C GLY A 146 7.47 16.95 6.42
N LEU A 147 8.60 16.26 6.41
CA LEU A 147 9.81 16.65 7.14
C LEU A 147 10.43 17.94 6.58
N GLN A 148 10.51 18.08 5.26
CA GLN A 148 11.09 19.24 4.58
C GLN A 148 10.22 20.49 4.72
N SER A 149 8.90 20.33 4.79
CA SER A 149 7.97 21.47 4.99
C SER A 149 7.84 21.94 6.43
N GLY A 150 8.58 21.32 7.36
CA GLY A 150 8.53 21.67 8.79
C GLY A 150 7.24 21.21 9.48
N GLY A 151 6.58 20.16 8.95
CA GLY A 151 5.43 19.55 9.57
C GLY A 151 5.75 18.94 10.95
N ARG A 152 4.71 18.69 11.75
CA ARG A 152 4.88 18.12 13.10
C ARG A 152 5.42 16.70 13.00
N THR A 153 6.65 16.47 13.46
CA THR A 153 7.40 15.22 13.33
C THR A 153 6.62 14.01 13.87
N GLU A 154 6.00 14.13 15.05
CA GLU A 154 5.22 13.05 15.64
C GLU A 154 4.02 12.63 14.79
N SER A 155 3.42 13.58 14.03
CA SER A 155 2.33 13.28 13.11
C SER A 155 2.83 12.66 11.81
N ILE A 156 3.99 13.05 11.33
CA ILE A 156 4.61 12.49 10.13
C ILE A 156 5.05 11.04 10.39
N LEU A 157 5.63 10.78 11.55
CA LEU A 157 6.18 9.47 11.92
C LEU A 157 5.21 8.59 12.71
N LEU A 158 3.95 9.01 12.86
CA LEU A 158 2.97 8.27 13.69
C LEU A 158 2.69 6.84 13.18
N SER A 159 2.93 6.56 11.90
CA SER A 159 2.75 5.24 11.31
C SER A 159 3.93 4.29 11.55
N MET A 160 5.04 4.79 12.10
CA MET A 160 6.21 3.95 12.39
C MET A 160 5.88 2.95 13.50
N PRO A 161 6.19 1.66 13.30
CA PRO A 161 5.99 0.65 14.34
C PRO A 161 6.92 0.93 15.53
N PRO A 162 6.44 0.74 16.78
CA PRO A 162 7.23 1.02 17.98
C PRO A 162 8.43 0.08 18.13
N GLU A 163 8.37 -1.11 17.54
CA GLU A 163 9.44 -2.11 17.54
C GLU A 163 9.68 -2.65 16.16
N VAL A 164 10.95 -2.72 15.78
CA VAL A 164 11.44 -3.27 14.51
C VAL A 164 12.72 -4.05 14.75
N ARG A 165 13.09 -4.87 13.78
CA ARG A 165 14.35 -5.62 13.82
C ARG A 165 15.04 -5.64 12.47
N TRP A 166 16.35 -5.54 12.47
CA TRP A 166 17.21 -5.80 11.33
C TRP A 166 18.13 -6.96 11.64
N SER A 167 18.37 -7.81 10.66
CA SER A 167 19.37 -8.88 10.71
C SER A 167 20.29 -8.76 9.52
N TYR A 168 21.58 -8.89 9.77
CA TYR A 168 22.58 -8.92 8.71
C TYR A 168 22.48 -10.25 7.96
N GLN A 169 22.29 -10.19 6.64
CA GLN A 169 22.20 -11.37 5.76
C GLN A 169 21.26 -12.47 6.28
N ARG A 170 20.04 -12.08 6.72
CA ARG A 170 19.03 -13.08 7.10
C ARG A 170 18.79 -14.04 5.95
N GLN A 171 18.82 -15.32 6.26
CA GLN A 171 18.41 -16.40 5.36
C GLN A 171 17.23 -17.09 5.99
N ASP A 172 16.15 -17.21 5.25
CA ASP A 172 14.97 -17.96 5.66
C ASP A 172 15.10 -19.41 5.15
N GLU A 173 14.55 -20.35 5.88
CA GLU A 173 14.59 -21.77 5.51
C GLU A 173 13.84 -22.02 4.20
N ALA A 174 14.45 -22.78 3.29
CA ALA A 174 13.84 -23.09 2.00
C ALA A 174 12.50 -23.82 2.17
N GLY A 175 11.47 -23.33 1.47
CA GLY A 175 10.10 -23.83 1.58
C GLY A 175 9.34 -23.35 2.81
N SER A 176 9.95 -22.51 3.66
CA SER A 176 9.26 -21.93 4.81
C SER A 176 8.22 -20.88 4.38
N PRO A 177 7.23 -20.57 5.23
CA PRO A 177 6.29 -19.47 4.97
C PRO A 177 6.99 -18.10 4.80
N GLU A 178 8.11 -17.89 5.48
CA GLU A 178 8.93 -16.68 5.38
C GLU A 178 9.59 -16.56 4.00
N GLU A 179 10.21 -17.63 3.53
CA GLU A 179 10.79 -17.69 2.18
C GLU A 179 9.70 -17.53 1.12
N ARG A 180 8.56 -18.19 1.28
CA ARG A 180 7.41 -18.08 0.37
C ARG A 180 6.86 -16.66 0.31
N LEU A 181 6.88 -15.90 1.42
CA LEU A 181 6.51 -14.49 1.38
C LEU A 181 7.38 -13.73 0.36
N LEU A 182 8.69 -13.93 0.41
CA LEU A 182 9.64 -13.21 -0.44
C LEU A 182 9.57 -13.68 -1.91
N SER A 183 9.52 -15.00 -2.14
CA SER A 183 9.62 -15.59 -3.48
C SER A 183 8.29 -15.58 -4.25
N HIS A 184 7.15 -15.53 -3.57
CA HIS A 184 5.83 -15.65 -4.17
C HIS A 184 4.96 -14.41 -4.01
N PHE A 185 4.92 -13.81 -2.81
CA PHE A 185 4.00 -12.69 -2.53
C PHE A 185 4.61 -11.32 -2.80
N LEU A 186 5.91 -11.16 -2.57
CA LEU A 186 6.60 -9.88 -2.79
C LEU A 186 7.22 -9.76 -4.20
N VAL A 187 6.67 -10.50 -5.14
CA VAL A 187 6.98 -10.40 -6.57
C VAL A 187 5.77 -9.82 -7.29
N PRO A 188 5.92 -8.72 -8.04
CA PRO A 188 4.82 -8.12 -8.79
C PRO A 188 4.19 -9.14 -9.74
N LYS A 189 2.90 -9.31 -9.66
CA LYS A 189 2.12 -10.20 -10.54
C LYS A 189 0.64 -9.81 -10.56
N ASP A 190 -0.07 -10.29 -11.54
CA ASP A 190 -1.52 -10.14 -11.61
C ASP A 190 -2.18 -11.15 -10.67
N TRP A 191 -3.01 -10.63 -9.77
CA TRP A 191 -3.78 -11.42 -8.83
C TRP A 191 -5.20 -11.71 -9.32
N VAL A 192 -5.71 -10.84 -10.25
CA VAL A 192 -7.11 -10.87 -10.74
C VAL A 192 -7.21 -10.34 -12.17
#